data_a4f281161fe3081ea93abbda2f56ff2a
#
_entry.id   a4f281161fe3081ea93abbda2f56ff2a
#
_cell.length_a   1.000
_cell.length_b   1.000
_cell.length_c   1.000
_cell.angle_alpha   90.00
_cell.angle_beta   90.00
_cell.angle_gamma   90.00
#
_symmetry.space_group_name_H-M   'P 1'
#
loop_
_entity.id
_entity.type
_entity.pdbx_description
1 polymer ?
#
loop_
_entity_poly.entity_id
_entity_poly.type
_entity_poly.pdbx_seq_one_letter_code
_entity_poly.pdbx_strand_id
1 'polypeptide(L)'
;MAEGVRTHRFENGLRLIQIPSPTNVAYCGISIDVGTRDEEVGEEGMAHFCEHMMFKGTEKRKAWHIINRMEAVGGDLNAYTNKEETVVYAAFMREHLERAVELIFDIVFHSTFPQHEMNRECEVIVDEIESYNDSPSDLIFDRFEDLIYEGNSLGHDILGTAENVRRFKTEDVLRFVRRLYRPEKMVFFVFGNVEFEQVKKMVEKQVKGMERRELEIQEKLEIQEGLVKPHAGTFTENRGTHQAHVMIGRAGYGSKDDKRIALYFLNNILGGPGMNSRLNIALREHRGLVYTVESSLTNYTDTSTWAIYFGCDEEDMERCLRIVRRELDKLMNEPLTERQFQAALKQMKGQIGVACDNFENYVLDMAKAYLHYNKFEGMKDTIEHLEKVTPQRLQEVAREMFDEEGLTTLIFNS
;
A
#
# COMPACT_ATOMS: atom_id res chain seq x y z
N MET A 1 -19.14 0.95 -13.90
CA MET A 1 -19.21 1.48 -12.51
C MET A 1 -19.98 0.48 -11.67
N ALA A 2 -19.51 0.15 -10.47
CA ALA A 2 -20.27 -0.71 -9.57
C ALA A 2 -21.65 -0.09 -9.30
N GLU A 3 -22.69 -0.91 -9.28
CA GLU A 3 -24.07 -0.46 -9.09
C GLU A 3 -24.19 0.31 -7.78
N GLY A 4 -24.60 1.58 -7.86
CA GLY A 4 -24.94 2.41 -6.71
C GLY A 4 -23.83 3.32 -6.17
N VAL A 5 -22.59 3.24 -6.66
CA VAL A 5 -21.51 4.17 -6.24
C VAL A 5 -21.87 5.60 -6.63
N ARG A 6 -21.72 6.52 -5.69
CA ARG A 6 -22.01 7.95 -5.87
C ARG A 6 -20.77 8.76 -5.56
N THR A 7 -20.54 9.81 -6.35
CA THR A 7 -19.39 10.71 -6.18
C THR A 7 -19.84 12.16 -6.18
N HIS A 8 -19.06 13.02 -5.52
CA HIS A 8 -19.21 14.46 -5.56
C HIS A 8 -17.85 15.15 -5.43
N ARG A 9 -17.74 16.35 -6.01
CA ARG A 9 -16.56 17.21 -5.81
C ARG A 9 -17.03 18.55 -5.24
N PHE A 10 -16.46 18.91 -4.09
CA PHE A 10 -16.75 20.17 -3.41
C PHE A 10 -15.99 21.33 -4.07
N GLU A 11 -16.40 22.57 -3.79
CA GLU A 11 -15.79 23.78 -4.37
C GLU A 11 -14.31 23.93 -4.02
N ASN A 12 -13.91 23.51 -2.82
CA ASN A 12 -12.50 23.50 -2.37
C ASN A 12 -11.66 22.38 -2.99
N GLY A 13 -12.24 21.56 -3.86
CA GLY A 13 -11.54 20.49 -4.56
C GLY A 13 -11.62 19.11 -3.91
N LEU A 14 -12.02 19.00 -2.64
CA LEU A 14 -12.21 17.70 -1.97
C LEU A 14 -13.20 16.84 -2.77
N ARG A 15 -12.86 15.57 -2.93
CA ARG A 15 -13.71 14.58 -3.59
C ARG A 15 -14.41 13.71 -2.55
N LEU A 16 -15.63 13.31 -2.84
CA LEU A 16 -16.41 12.36 -2.03
C LEU A 16 -16.73 11.14 -2.88
N ILE A 17 -16.55 9.95 -2.33
CA ILE A 17 -17.05 8.70 -2.87
C ILE A 17 -17.87 7.96 -1.82
N GLN A 18 -19.06 7.51 -2.20
CA GLN A 18 -19.89 6.62 -1.39
C GLN A 18 -20.05 5.28 -2.08
N ILE A 19 -19.82 4.22 -1.32
CA ILE A 19 -20.07 2.84 -1.71
C ILE A 19 -21.22 2.30 -0.85
N PRO A 20 -22.43 2.13 -1.41
CA PRO A 20 -23.56 1.67 -0.63
C PRO A 20 -23.42 0.19 -0.27
N SER A 21 -23.80 -0.15 0.96
CA SER A 21 -23.85 -1.52 1.44
C SER A 21 -25.02 -1.69 2.41
N PRO A 22 -25.69 -2.84 2.47
CA PRO A 22 -26.78 -3.07 3.40
C PRO A 22 -26.34 -3.30 4.84
N THR A 23 -25.02 -3.36 5.12
CA THR A 23 -24.48 -3.62 6.46
C THR A 23 -24.77 -2.48 7.43
N ASN A 24 -24.92 -2.83 8.73
CA ASN A 24 -25.05 -1.85 9.80
C ASN A 24 -23.70 -1.26 10.24
N VAL A 25 -22.60 -1.93 9.94
CA VAL A 25 -21.26 -1.39 10.11
C VAL A 25 -20.97 -0.43 8.95
N ALA A 26 -20.49 0.74 9.27
CA ALA A 26 -20.05 1.73 8.30
C ALA A 26 -18.58 2.03 8.47
N TYR A 27 -17.94 2.38 7.37
CA TYR A 27 -16.56 2.86 7.33
C TYR A 27 -16.56 4.25 6.71
N CYS A 28 -15.80 5.17 7.25
CA CYS A 28 -15.50 6.41 6.54
C CYS A 28 -14.09 6.89 6.87
N GLY A 29 -13.53 7.69 5.98
CA GLY A 29 -12.18 8.20 6.15
C GLY A 29 -11.81 9.27 5.14
N ILE A 30 -10.61 9.79 5.28
CA ILE A 30 -9.96 10.66 4.32
C ILE A 30 -8.70 9.96 3.84
N SER A 31 -8.61 9.71 2.53
CA SER A 31 -7.37 9.34 1.86
C SER A 31 -6.73 10.60 1.31
N ILE A 32 -5.44 10.78 1.59
CA ILE A 32 -4.62 11.93 1.23
C ILE A 32 -3.58 11.45 0.23
N ASP A 33 -3.49 12.05 -0.96
CA ASP A 33 -2.47 11.78 -1.98
C ASP A 33 -1.11 12.38 -1.56
N VAL A 34 -0.61 11.91 -0.42
CA VAL A 34 0.66 12.24 0.20
C VAL A 34 1.17 11.05 0.98
N GLY A 35 2.36 10.60 0.66
CA GLY A 35 3.08 9.54 1.34
C GLY A 35 4.56 9.89 1.45
N THR A 36 5.39 8.91 1.76
CA THR A 36 6.83 9.14 1.90
C THR A 36 7.51 9.53 0.58
N ARG A 37 6.88 9.23 -0.55
CA ARG A 37 7.34 9.66 -1.88
C ARG A 37 7.30 11.18 -2.08
N ASP A 38 6.49 11.91 -1.30
CA ASP A 38 6.35 13.38 -1.36
C ASP A 38 7.29 14.12 -0.40
N GLU A 39 8.13 13.40 0.33
CA GLU A 39 9.12 13.94 1.25
C GLU A 39 10.31 14.55 0.49
N GLU A 40 10.80 15.69 0.98
CA GLU A 40 12.02 16.31 0.51
C GLU A 40 13.24 15.74 1.26
N VAL A 41 14.44 15.98 0.74
CA VAL A 41 15.68 15.57 1.40
C VAL A 41 15.75 16.13 2.82
N GLY A 42 15.88 15.25 3.81
CA GLY A 42 15.88 15.56 5.24
C GLY A 42 14.49 15.50 5.89
N GLU A 43 13.44 15.16 5.13
CA GLU A 43 12.09 14.89 5.64
C GLU A 43 11.79 13.38 5.71
N GLU A 44 12.76 12.49 5.45
CA GLU A 44 12.54 11.05 5.43
C GLU A 44 11.93 10.56 6.75
N GLY A 45 10.72 9.99 6.68
CA GLY A 45 9.89 9.58 7.82
C GLY A 45 8.87 10.62 8.28
N MET A 46 8.81 11.81 7.66
CA MET A 46 7.89 12.89 8.06
C MET A 46 6.42 12.52 7.84
N ALA A 47 6.09 11.83 6.76
CA ALA A 47 4.72 11.43 6.48
C ALA A 47 4.17 10.48 7.55
N HIS A 48 4.95 9.48 7.93
CA HIS A 48 4.63 8.55 9.00
C HIS A 48 4.59 9.26 10.38
N PHE A 49 5.56 10.13 10.64
CA PHE A 49 5.57 10.94 11.86
C PHE A 49 4.31 11.82 11.98
N CYS A 50 3.85 12.43 10.87
CA CYS A 50 2.61 13.21 10.84
C CYS A 50 1.40 12.35 11.19
N GLU A 51 1.33 11.13 10.71
CA GLU A 51 0.25 10.19 11.01
C GLU A 51 0.15 9.95 12.52
N HIS A 52 1.23 9.53 13.19
CA HIS A 52 1.29 9.35 14.63
C HIS A 52 0.83 10.61 15.38
N MET A 53 1.31 11.75 14.94
CA MET A 53 1.03 13.02 15.60
C MET A 53 -0.39 13.54 15.39
N MET A 54 -1.13 13.09 14.36
CA MET A 54 -2.54 13.46 14.19
C MET A 54 -3.42 13.04 15.38
N PHE A 55 -3.04 11.97 16.09
CA PHE A 55 -3.77 11.47 17.26
C PHE A 55 -3.38 12.15 18.58
N LYS A 56 -2.40 13.04 18.59
CA LYS A 56 -1.83 13.62 19.82
C LYS A 56 -2.43 14.97 20.22
N GLY A 57 -3.28 15.57 19.40
CA GLY A 57 -4.03 16.76 19.75
C GLY A 57 -4.47 17.60 18.56
N THR A 58 -5.69 18.15 18.68
CA THR A 58 -6.25 19.13 17.75
C THR A 58 -6.49 20.45 18.48
N GLU A 59 -6.93 21.48 17.75
CA GLU A 59 -7.37 22.75 18.36
C GLU A 59 -8.47 22.57 19.42
N LYS A 60 -9.30 21.51 19.30
CA LYS A 60 -10.46 21.25 20.15
C LYS A 60 -10.25 20.10 21.14
N ARG A 61 -9.31 19.17 20.85
CA ARG A 61 -9.19 17.90 21.56
C ARG A 61 -7.75 17.60 21.97
N LYS A 62 -7.60 17.05 23.17
CA LYS A 62 -6.36 16.37 23.59
C LYS A 62 -6.38 14.93 23.09
N ALA A 63 -5.23 14.27 23.06
CA ALA A 63 -5.06 12.89 22.60
C ALA A 63 -6.13 11.91 23.15
N TRP A 64 -6.35 11.93 24.48
CA TRP A 64 -7.38 11.08 25.11
C TRP A 64 -8.79 11.28 24.52
N HIS A 65 -9.17 12.53 24.22
CA HIS A 65 -10.50 12.81 23.68
C HIS A 65 -10.63 12.36 22.21
N ILE A 66 -9.53 12.31 21.46
CA ILE A 66 -9.49 11.81 20.09
C ILE A 66 -9.75 10.31 20.12
N ILE A 67 -8.92 9.56 20.82
CA ILE A 67 -9.01 8.09 20.93
C ILE A 67 -10.38 7.68 21.47
N ASN A 68 -10.78 8.22 22.62
CA ASN A 68 -12.04 7.85 23.27
C ASN A 68 -13.29 8.26 22.46
N ARG A 69 -13.15 9.12 21.44
CA ARG A 69 -14.31 9.59 20.67
C ARG A 69 -15.03 8.47 19.94
N MET A 70 -14.28 7.51 19.38
CA MET A 70 -14.86 6.36 18.70
C MET A 70 -14.94 5.13 19.62
N GLU A 71 -13.94 4.90 20.44
CA GLU A 71 -13.89 3.80 21.41
C GLU A 71 -15.12 3.75 22.34
N ALA A 72 -15.57 4.93 22.82
CA ALA A 72 -16.73 5.04 23.73
C ALA A 72 -18.06 4.55 23.11
N VAL A 73 -18.11 4.34 21.80
CA VAL A 73 -19.28 3.82 21.09
C VAL A 73 -18.99 2.48 20.38
N GLY A 74 -17.85 1.85 20.72
CA GLY A 74 -17.43 0.58 20.13
C GLY A 74 -17.00 0.71 18.68
N GLY A 75 -16.60 1.91 18.25
CA GLY A 75 -16.01 2.16 16.95
C GLY A 75 -14.49 2.10 17.04
N ASP A 76 -13.84 1.82 15.94
CA ASP A 76 -12.40 1.77 15.78
C ASP A 76 -11.92 2.96 14.94
N LEU A 77 -10.79 3.55 15.33
CA LEU A 77 -10.17 4.69 14.64
C LEU A 77 -8.73 4.33 14.29
N ASN A 78 -8.43 4.30 13.01
CA ASN A 78 -7.15 3.85 12.49
C ASN A 78 -6.56 4.83 11.47
N ALA A 79 -5.25 4.70 11.23
CA ALA A 79 -4.56 5.36 10.14
C ALA A 79 -3.44 4.46 9.62
N TYR A 80 -2.97 4.75 8.42
CA TYR A 80 -1.74 4.20 7.87
C TYR A 80 -1.10 5.16 6.87
N THR A 81 0.19 5.07 6.75
CA THR A 81 1.01 5.78 5.74
C THR A 81 1.76 4.77 4.89
N ASN A 82 1.76 4.99 3.59
CA ASN A 82 2.61 4.25 2.67
C ASN A 82 3.41 5.21 1.76
N LYS A 83 4.01 4.69 0.70
CA LYS A 83 4.83 5.51 -0.20
C LYS A 83 4.07 6.62 -0.91
N GLU A 84 2.77 6.47 -1.21
CA GLU A 84 2.01 7.41 -2.04
C GLU A 84 0.77 8.01 -1.36
N GLU A 85 0.35 7.47 -0.21
CA GLU A 85 -0.86 7.94 0.48
C GLU A 85 -0.77 7.82 1.99
N THR A 86 -1.49 8.70 2.67
CA THR A 86 -1.82 8.61 4.10
C THR A 86 -3.34 8.52 4.23
N VAL A 87 -3.83 7.59 5.04
CA VAL A 87 -5.26 7.37 5.23
C VAL A 87 -5.60 7.44 6.71
N VAL A 88 -6.65 8.20 7.05
CA VAL A 88 -7.26 8.24 8.38
C VAL A 88 -8.70 7.80 8.25
N TYR A 89 -9.11 6.76 8.97
CA TYR A 89 -10.44 6.18 8.83
C TYR A 89 -10.98 5.63 10.15
N ALA A 90 -12.27 5.35 10.16
CA ALA A 90 -12.95 4.71 11.28
C ALA A 90 -13.95 3.66 10.80
N ALA A 91 -14.09 2.60 11.61
CA ALA A 91 -15.14 1.59 11.52
C ALA A 91 -16.11 1.76 12.68
N PHE A 92 -17.42 1.76 12.43
CA PHE A 92 -18.42 2.06 13.47
C PHE A 92 -19.83 1.61 13.09
N MET A 93 -20.72 1.56 14.06
CA MET A 93 -22.16 1.39 13.79
C MET A 93 -22.71 2.67 13.13
N ARG A 94 -23.47 2.51 12.02
CA ARG A 94 -23.92 3.61 11.13
C ARG A 94 -24.58 4.80 11.82
N GLU A 95 -25.21 4.62 12.99
CA GLU A 95 -25.79 5.71 13.81
C GLU A 95 -24.74 6.69 14.34
N HIS A 96 -23.46 6.33 14.33
CA HIS A 96 -22.35 7.17 14.76
C HIS A 96 -21.63 7.91 13.64
N LEU A 97 -22.19 7.90 12.40
CA LEU A 97 -21.58 8.52 11.22
C LEU A 97 -21.20 10.00 11.46
N GLU A 98 -22.08 10.84 12.01
CA GLU A 98 -21.78 12.26 12.24
C GLU A 98 -20.59 12.44 13.19
N ARG A 99 -20.48 11.57 14.20
CA ARG A 99 -19.38 11.55 15.16
C ARG A 99 -18.05 11.22 14.46
N ALA A 100 -18.03 10.22 13.58
CA ALA A 100 -16.83 9.81 12.85
C ALA A 100 -16.42 10.88 11.83
N VAL A 101 -17.36 11.42 11.05
CA VAL A 101 -17.08 12.49 10.08
C VAL A 101 -16.45 13.70 10.78
N GLU A 102 -17.05 14.17 11.87
CA GLU A 102 -16.57 15.34 12.62
C GLU A 102 -15.16 15.10 13.19
N LEU A 103 -14.90 13.90 13.73
CA LEU A 103 -13.60 13.55 14.28
C LEU A 103 -12.51 13.46 13.22
N ILE A 104 -12.77 12.78 12.09
CA ILE A 104 -11.78 12.61 11.01
C ILE A 104 -11.38 13.98 10.43
N PHE A 105 -12.34 14.87 10.21
CA PHE A 105 -12.04 16.24 9.76
C PHE A 105 -11.27 17.05 10.81
N ASP A 106 -11.57 16.90 12.09
CA ASP A 106 -10.83 17.56 13.15
C ASP A 106 -9.37 17.08 13.21
N ILE A 107 -9.14 15.77 13.08
CA ILE A 107 -7.79 15.18 13.07
C ILE A 107 -7.00 15.65 11.85
N VAL A 108 -7.58 15.56 10.65
CA VAL A 108 -6.83 15.82 9.41
C VAL A 108 -6.54 17.32 9.22
N PHE A 109 -7.49 18.19 9.58
CA PHE A 109 -7.37 19.62 9.24
C PHE A 109 -7.03 20.53 10.44
N HIS A 110 -7.16 20.05 11.66
CA HIS A 110 -7.00 20.88 12.88
C HIS A 110 -6.00 20.32 13.89
N SER A 111 -5.17 19.35 13.52
CA SER A 111 -4.08 18.85 14.36
C SER A 111 -3.05 19.95 14.63
N THR A 112 -2.58 20.03 15.87
CA THR A 112 -1.70 21.10 16.36
C THR A 112 -0.25 20.67 16.55
N PHE A 113 0.03 19.37 16.48
CA PHE A 113 1.36 18.79 16.59
C PHE A 113 2.16 19.31 17.79
N PRO A 114 1.69 19.13 19.04
CA PRO A 114 2.32 19.75 20.21
C PRO A 114 3.75 19.20 20.44
N GLN A 115 4.74 20.09 20.59
CA GLN A 115 6.15 19.67 20.74
C GLN A 115 6.38 18.69 21.89
N HIS A 116 5.66 18.83 23.00
CA HIS A 116 5.82 17.92 24.14
C HIS A 116 5.31 16.49 23.85
N GLU A 117 4.30 16.35 22.98
CA GLU A 117 3.85 15.04 22.50
C GLU A 117 4.79 14.51 21.43
N MET A 118 5.32 15.38 20.53
CA MET A 118 6.33 14.99 19.55
C MET A 118 7.58 14.39 20.23
N ASN A 119 8.05 14.99 21.30
CA ASN A 119 9.22 14.49 22.04
C ASN A 119 9.00 13.08 22.64
N ARG A 120 7.75 12.75 22.98
CA ARG A 120 7.39 11.40 23.47
C ARG A 120 7.23 10.42 22.32
N GLU A 121 6.53 10.84 21.27
CA GLU A 121 6.26 10.00 20.13
C GLU A 121 7.51 9.68 19.32
N CYS A 122 8.48 10.59 19.30
CA CYS A 122 9.79 10.37 18.71
C CYS A 122 10.46 9.07 19.20
N GLU A 123 10.46 8.85 20.52
CA GLU A 123 11.04 7.61 21.07
C GLU A 123 10.23 6.36 20.70
N VAL A 124 8.89 6.49 20.61
CA VAL A 124 8.02 5.38 20.16
C VAL A 124 8.35 4.98 18.72
N ILE A 125 8.50 5.98 17.84
CA ILE A 125 8.84 5.73 16.42
C ILE A 125 10.26 5.20 16.29
N VAL A 126 11.20 5.67 17.12
CA VAL A 126 12.57 5.12 17.12
C VAL A 126 12.57 3.65 17.58
N ASP A 127 11.82 3.31 18.62
CA ASP A 127 11.64 1.92 19.06
C ASP A 127 11.00 1.06 17.95
N GLU A 128 10.08 1.62 17.16
CA GLU A 128 9.48 0.95 15.99
C GLU A 128 10.52 0.72 14.89
N ILE A 129 11.34 1.71 14.55
CA ILE A 129 12.45 1.58 13.60
C ILE A 129 13.44 0.48 14.06
N GLU A 130 13.80 0.45 15.35
CA GLU A 130 14.70 -0.56 15.90
C GLU A 130 14.04 -1.96 15.84
N SER A 131 12.76 -2.07 16.18
CA SER A 131 12.02 -3.34 16.09
C SER A 131 11.93 -3.87 14.65
N TYR A 132 11.77 -2.98 13.67
CA TYR A 132 11.78 -3.32 12.24
C TYR A 132 13.16 -3.80 11.79
N ASN A 133 14.23 -3.11 12.22
CA ASN A 133 15.60 -3.49 11.93
C ASN A 133 15.99 -4.85 12.54
N ASP A 134 15.37 -5.22 13.65
CA ASP A 134 15.55 -6.51 14.33
C ASP A 134 14.74 -7.67 13.71
N SER A 135 13.88 -7.37 12.72
CA SER A 135 13.08 -8.35 11.97
C SER A 135 13.59 -8.51 10.53
N PRO A 136 14.53 -9.43 10.26
CA PRO A 136 15.07 -9.59 8.90
C PRO A 136 14.02 -9.94 7.84
N SER A 137 12.95 -10.65 8.26
CA SER A 137 11.84 -11.01 7.36
C SER A 137 11.01 -9.80 6.89
N ASP A 138 10.97 -8.74 7.68
CA ASP A 138 10.25 -7.51 7.34
C ASP A 138 11.20 -6.51 6.67
N LEU A 139 12.36 -6.29 7.28
CA LEU A 139 13.37 -5.36 6.78
C LEU A 139 13.80 -5.63 5.33
N ILE A 140 13.83 -6.90 4.91
CA ILE A 140 14.31 -7.26 3.56
C ILE A 140 13.42 -6.66 2.47
N PHE A 141 12.13 -6.41 2.72
CA PHE A 141 11.22 -5.79 1.74
C PHE A 141 11.59 -4.33 1.51
N ASP A 142 11.83 -3.56 2.57
CA ASP A 142 12.22 -2.15 2.47
C ASP A 142 13.62 -2.00 1.85
N ARG A 143 14.58 -2.82 2.28
CA ARG A 143 15.93 -2.83 1.68
C ARG A 143 15.93 -3.23 0.21
N PHE A 144 15.01 -4.10 -0.19
CA PHE A 144 14.85 -4.49 -1.59
C PHE A 144 14.28 -3.35 -2.43
N GLU A 145 13.29 -2.61 -1.92
CA GLU A 145 12.76 -1.42 -2.60
C GLU A 145 13.79 -0.29 -2.68
N ASP A 146 14.56 -0.04 -1.60
CA ASP A 146 15.67 0.90 -1.60
C ASP A 146 16.69 0.58 -2.71
N LEU A 147 17.02 -0.71 -2.85
CA LEU A 147 17.94 -1.18 -3.88
C LEU A 147 17.39 -1.03 -5.31
N ILE A 148 16.10 -1.39 -5.53
CA ILE A 148 15.47 -1.28 -6.85
C ILE A 148 15.30 0.18 -7.26
N TYR A 149 14.92 1.05 -6.33
CA TYR A 149 14.61 2.46 -6.57
C TYR A 149 15.71 3.41 -6.09
N GLU A 150 16.97 2.96 -6.06
CA GLU A 150 18.09 3.79 -5.61
C GLU A 150 18.10 5.16 -6.28
N GLY A 151 18.16 6.21 -5.47
CA GLY A 151 18.10 7.60 -5.94
C GLY A 151 16.71 8.12 -6.31
N ASN A 152 15.65 7.34 -6.06
CA ASN A 152 14.27 7.75 -6.19
C ASN A 152 13.59 7.76 -4.82
N SER A 153 12.62 8.66 -4.62
CA SER A 153 11.87 8.74 -3.36
C SER A 153 11.04 7.50 -3.00
N LEU A 154 10.80 6.59 -3.95
CA LEU A 154 10.21 5.27 -3.65
C LEU A 154 11.17 4.35 -2.89
N GLY A 155 12.49 4.56 -2.98
CA GLY A 155 13.48 3.70 -2.34
C GLY A 155 13.56 3.87 -0.83
N HIS A 156 13.39 5.08 -0.29
CA HIS A 156 13.60 5.30 1.13
C HIS A 156 12.50 4.70 2.02
N ASP A 157 12.89 4.31 3.23
CA ASP A 157 12.05 3.66 4.22
C ASP A 157 10.88 4.57 4.65
N ILE A 158 9.71 3.96 4.87
CA ILE A 158 8.50 4.67 5.34
C ILE A 158 8.71 5.28 6.73
N LEU A 159 9.40 4.56 7.60
CA LEU A 159 9.70 5.01 8.97
C LEU A 159 10.78 6.10 9.00
N GLY A 160 11.54 6.27 7.91
CA GLY A 160 12.69 7.16 7.83
C GLY A 160 13.87 6.68 8.68
N THR A 161 14.60 7.64 9.26
CA THR A 161 15.75 7.34 10.10
C THR A 161 15.57 7.91 11.51
N ALA A 162 16.10 7.22 12.52
CA ALA A 162 16.09 7.70 13.90
C ALA A 162 16.75 9.09 14.05
N GLU A 163 17.73 9.40 13.20
CA GLU A 163 18.38 10.70 13.17
C GLU A 163 17.44 11.81 12.72
N ASN A 164 16.68 11.60 11.64
CA ASN A 164 15.73 12.58 11.12
C ASN A 164 14.56 12.74 12.08
N VAL A 165 13.96 11.64 12.54
CA VAL A 165 12.82 11.64 13.47
C VAL A 165 13.15 12.46 14.74
N ARG A 166 14.37 12.32 15.30
CA ARG A 166 14.82 13.10 16.48
C ARG A 166 15.00 14.60 16.21
N ARG A 167 15.10 15.02 14.97
CA ARG A 167 15.25 16.43 14.58
C ARG A 167 13.95 17.17 14.38
N PHE A 168 12.86 16.46 14.12
CA PHE A 168 11.59 17.07 13.75
C PHE A 168 11.02 17.94 14.85
N LYS A 169 10.55 19.11 14.46
CA LYS A 169 9.88 20.09 15.33
C LYS A 169 8.48 20.39 14.80
N THR A 170 7.63 20.94 15.67
CA THR A 170 6.28 21.37 15.31
C THR A 170 6.25 22.21 14.04
N GLU A 171 7.22 23.11 13.85
CA GLU A 171 7.28 23.97 12.66
C GLU A 171 7.56 23.15 11.38
N ASP A 172 8.35 22.08 11.46
CA ASP A 172 8.67 21.22 10.31
C ASP A 172 7.43 20.44 9.89
N VAL A 173 6.74 19.81 10.85
CA VAL A 173 5.48 19.08 10.61
C VAL A 173 4.41 20.02 10.05
N LEU A 174 4.23 21.20 10.63
CA LEU A 174 3.26 22.19 10.14
C LEU A 174 3.62 22.68 8.71
N ARG A 175 4.90 22.82 8.39
CA ARG A 175 5.36 23.17 7.03
C ARG A 175 5.00 22.07 6.04
N PHE A 176 5.30 20.80 6.36
CA PHE A 176 4.98 19.63 5.56
C PHE A 176 3.46 19.54 5.30
N VAL A 177 2.65 19.59 6.35
CA VAL A 177 1.18 19.54 6.26
C VAL A 177 0.63 20.70 5.45
N ARG A 178 1.10 21.94 5.66
CA ARG A 178 0.64 23.11 4.88
C ARG A 178 1.01 23.01 3.40
N ARG A 179 2.13 22.39 3.07
CA ARG A 179 2.58 22.18 1.70
C ARG A 179 1.74 21.13 0.99
N LEU A 180 1.45 20.01 1.66
CA LEU A 180 0.97 18.79 1.01
C LEU A 180 -0.49 18.44 1.31
N TYR A 181 -1.01 18.70 2.53
CA TYR A 181 -2.37 18.30 2.92
C TYR A 181 -3.39 19.31 2.40
N ARG A 182 -3.79 19.13 1.15
CA ARG A 182 -4.71 20.03 0.43
C ARG A 182 -5.99 19.31 0.06
N PRO A 183 -7.17 19.93 0.23
CA PRO A 183 -8.46 19.30 -0.09
C PRO A 183 -8.54 18.70 -1.49
N GLU A 184 -7.93 19.33 -2.49
CA GLU A 184 -7.90 18.86 -3.89
C GLU A 184 -7.08 17.57 -4.09
N LYS A 185 -6.16 17.26 -3.18
CA LYS A 185 -5.40 16.01 -3.11
C LYS A 185 -6.07 14.96 -2.21
N MET A 186 -7.32 15.16 -1.79
CA MET A 186 -7.98 14.29 -0.84
C MET A 186 -9.28 13.70 -1.38
N VAL A 187 -9.61 12.54 -0.85
CA VAL A 187 -10.88 11.85 -1.04
C VAL A 187 -11.48 11.53 0.32
N PHE A 188 -12.66 12.06 0.61
CA PHE A 188 -13.49 11.53 1.69
C PHE A 188 -14.26 10.33 1.15
N PHE A 189 -14.10 9.18 1.76
CA PHE A 189 -14.81 7.96 1.39
C PHE A 189 -15.78 7.54 2.50
N VAL A 190 -16.88 6.89 2.09
CA VAL A 190 -17.83 6.28 3.02
C VAL A 190 -18.42 5.01 2.42
N PHE A 191 -18.50 3.99 3.25
CA PHE A 191 -19.11 2.70 2.94
C PHE A 191 -20.18 2.36 3.97
N GLY A 192 -21.30 1.80 3.54
CA GLY A 192 -22.34 1.32 4.43
C GLY A 192 -23.75 1.78 4.04
N ASN A 193 -24.70 1.46 4.91
CA ASN A 193 -26.12 1.82 4.73
C ASN A 193 -26.38 3.25 5.24
N VAL A 194 -25.93 4.22 4.47
CA VAL A 194 -26.03 5.67 4.79
C VAL A 194 -26.54 6.44 3.57
N GLU A 195 -27.30 7.50 3.81
CA GLU A 195 -27.85 8.32 2.73
C GLU A 195 -26.83 9.31 2.17
N PHE A 196 -26.62 9.31 0.85
CA PHE A 196 -25.62 10.15 0.18
C PHE A 196 -25.78 11.64 0.47
N GLU A 197 -27.00 12.17 0.37
CA GLU A 197 -27.27 13.59 0.60
C GLU A 197 -27.01 13.99 2.06
N GLN A 198 -27.19 13.06 2.99
CA GLN A 198 -26.86 13.29 4.40
C GLN A 198 -25.33 13.37 4.57
N VAL A 199 -24.57 12.43 4.02
CA VAL A 199 -23.10 12.45 4.03
C VAL A 199 -22.58 13.73 3.38
N LYS A 200 -23.07 14.08 2.21
CA LYS A 200 -22.67 15.28 1.48
C LYS A 200 -22.86 16.55 2.34
N LYS A 201 -24.03 16.71 2.98
CA LYS A 201 -24.29 17.86 3.88
C LYS A 201 -23.37 17.89 5.10
N MET A 202 -23.05 16.72 5.67
CA MET A 202 -22.10 16.62 6.78
C MET A 202 -20.72 17.09 6.35
N VAL A 203 -20.23 16.63 5.20
CA VAL A 203 -18.92 17.04 4.65
C VAL A 203 -18.93 18.51 4.27
N GLU A 204 -19.98 19.03 3.63
CA GLU A 204 -20.12 20.47 3.31
C GLU A 204 -19.99 21.36 4.56
N LYS A 205 -20.55 20.92 5.68
CA LYS A 205 -20.43 21.65 6.96
C LYS A 205 -18.99 21.69 7.46
N GLN A 206 -18.21 20.61 7.25
CA GLN A 206 -16.81 20.54 7.69
C GLN A 206 -15.87 21.39 6.81
N VAL A 207 -16.11 21.38 5.49
CA VAL A 207 -15.24 22.11 4.54
C VAL A 207 -15.61 23.57 4.35
N LYS A 208 -16.69 24.03 5.01
CA LYS A 208 -17.15 25.43 4.90
C LYS A 208 -16.07 26.40 5.38
N GLY A 209 -15.63 27.29 4.50
CA GLY A 209 -14.58 28.28 4.77
C GLY A 209 -13.16 27.76 4.51
N MET A 210 -12.99 26.52 4.11
CA MET A 210 -11.70 26.03 3.59
C MET A 210 -11.54 26.51 2.15
N GLU A 211 -10.59 27.39 1.93
CA GLU A 211 -10.30 27.92 0.60
C GLU A 211 -9.58 26.88 -0.27
N ARG A 212 -9.93 26.87 -1.56
CA ARG A 212 -9.13 26.19 -2.58
C ARG A 212 -7.83 26.99 -2.77
N ARG A 213 -6.69 26.36 -2.52
CA ARG A 213 -5.39 26.95 -2.87
C ARG A 213 -5.08 26.63 -4.31
N GLU A 214 -4.78 27.64 -5.13
CA GLU A 214 -4.29 27.40 -6.49
C GLU A 214 -2.97 26.61 -6.39
N LEU A 215 -2.93 25.47 -7.09
CA LEU A 215 -1.75 24.64 -7.20
C LEU A 215 -0.71 25.35 -8.07
N GLU A 216 0.44 25.66 -7.51
CA GLU A 216 1.66 25.42 -8.25
C GLU A 216 1.78 23.90 -8.30
N ILE A 217 1.52 23.33 -9.48
CA ILE A 217 1.60 21.90 -9.72
C ILE A 217 3.08 21.53 -9.62
N GLN A 218 3.54 21.12 -8.44
CA GLN A 218 4.68 20.23 -8.41
C GLN A 218 4.14 18.89 -8.94
N GLU A 219 4.36 18.65 -10.23
CA GLU A 219 4.16 17.33 -10.81
C GLU A 219 5.02 16.36 -9.98
N LYS A 220 4.39 15.34 -9.39
CA LYS A 220 5.15 14.20 -8.85
C LYS A 220 6.10 13.81 -9.97
N LEU A 221 7.40 13.70 -9.67
CA LEU A 221 8.37 13.20 -10.62
C LEU A 221 7.90 11.77 -10.98
N GLU A 222 7.14 11.67 -12.07
CA GLU A 222 6.80 10.37 -12.65
C GLU A 222 8.13 9.67 -12.91
N ILE A 223 8.24 8.42 -12.53
CA ILE A 223 9.36 7.58 -12.95
C ILE A 223 9.26 7.56 -14.49
N GLN A 224 10.13 8.30 -15.17
CA GLN A 224 10.18 8.25 -16.62
C GLN A 224 10.56 6.82 -17.02
N GLU A 225 9.85 6.26 -17.99
CA GLU A 225 10.24 4.98 -18.59
C GLU A 225 11.74 5.02 -18.92
N GLY A 226 12.53 4.16 -18.28
CA GLY A 226 13.99 4.09 -18.45
C GLY A 226 14.83 4.76 -17.37
N LEU A 227 14.26 5.46 -16.36
CA LEU A 227 15.05 6.02 -15.24
C LEU A 227 15.37 5.00 -14.13
N VAL A 228 14.56 3.97 -13.96
CA VAL A 228 14.92 2.85 -13.09
C VAL A 228 15.82 1.93 -13.89
N LYS A 229 17.13 2.20 -13.87
CA LYS A 229 18.10 1.21 -14.32
C LYS A 229 17.96 0.00 -13.39
N PRO A 230 17.65 -1.18 -13.92
CA PRO A 230 17.58 -2.35 -13.07
C PRO A 230 18.93 -2.50 -12.36
N HIS A 231 18.95 -2.48 -11.03
CA HIS A 231 20.07 -2.91 -10.23
C HIS A 231 20.17 -4.44 -10.28
N ALA A 232 20.30 -4.97 -11.51
CA ALA A 232 20.39 -6.41 -11.72
C ALA A 232 21.66 -6.96 -11.08
N GLY A 233 21.52 -8.07 -10.39
CA GLY A 233 22.64 -8.73 -9.72
C GLY A 233 22.28 -9.28 -8.36
N THR A 234 23.28 -9.91 -7.71
CA THR A 234 23.12 -10.47 -6.37
C THR A 234 23.83 -9.60 -5.35
N PHE A 235 23.11 -9.19 -4.33
CA PHE A 235 23.55 -8.36 -3.21
C PHE A 235 23.40 -9.18 -1.93
N THR A 236 24.44 -9.19 -1.08
CA THR A 236 24.42 -9.95 0.16
C THR A 236 24.77 -9.03 1.32
N GLU A 237 23.96 -9.05 2.36
CA GLU A 237 24.18 -8.35 3.62
C GLU A 237 24.30 -9.37 4.75
N ASN A 238 25.41 -9.32 5.52
CA ASN A 238 25.54 -10.11 6.73
C ASN A 238 24.75 -9.44 7.86
N ARG A 239 23.69 -10.10 8.32
CA ARG A 239 22.80 -9.62 9.37
C ARG A 239 22.82 -10.50 10.63
N GLY A 240 23.67 -11.53 10.66
CA GLY A 240 23.76 -12.45 11.79
C GLY A 240 22.46 -13.24 12.02
N THR A 241 21.72 -13.55 10.98
CA THR A 241 20.43 -14.24 11.05
C THR A 241 20.62 -15.75 11.15
N HIS A 242 19.70 -16.46 11.82
CA HIS A 242 19.71 -17.92 11.86
C HIS A 242 19.33 -18.57 10.52
N GLN A 243 18.53 -17.88 9.74
CA GLN A 243 18.08 -18.32 8.42
C GLN A 243 18.55 -17.34 7.37
N ALA A 244 18.80 -17.81 6.15
CA ALA A 244 18.95 -16.94 5.02
C ALA A 244 17.56 -16.43 4.61
N HIS A 245 17.43 -15.11 4.46
CA HIS A 245 16.26 -14.46 3.87
C HIS A 245 16.63 -14.01 2.47
N VAL A 246 15.84 -14.37 1.49
CA VAL A 246 16.13 -14.11 0.08
C VAL A 246 14.96 -13.42 -0.57
N MET A 247 15.25 -12.34 -1.29
CA MET A 247 14.29 -11.65 -2.14
C MET A 247 14.80 -11.56 -3.57
N ILE A 248 13.96 -11.93 -4.54
CA ILE A 248 14.29 -11.93 -5.98
C ILE A 248 13.19 -11.19 -6.71
N GLY A 249 13.52 -10.17 -7.50
CA GLY A 249 12.50 -9.43 -8.23
C GLY A 249 13.04 -8.24 -9.01
N ARG A 250 12.16 -7.33 -9.37
CA ARG A 250 12.48 -6.10 -10.10
C ARG A 250 11.32 -5.13 -10.11
N ALA A 251 11.57 -3.90 -10.58
CA ALA A 251 10.50 -2.96 -10.94
C ALA A 251 9.63 -3.53 -12.07
N GLY A 252 8.32 -3.35 -11.93
CA GLY A 252 7.32 -3.84 -12.88
C GLY A 252 6.53 -2.70 -13.53
N TYR A 253 5.32 -3.03 -13.97
CA TYR A 253 4.47 -2.13 -14.75
C TYR A 253 3.73 -1.14 -13.86
N GLY A 254 3.59 0.11 -14.35
CA GLY A 254 2.72 1.10 -13.73
C GLY A 254 1.24 0.88 -14.03
N SER A 255 0.40 1.67 -13.39
CA SER A 255 -1.07 1.54 -13.44
C SER A 255 -1.69 1.69 -14.83
N LYS A 256 -1.01 2.40 -15.74
CA LYS A 256 -1.49 2.66 -17.10
C LYS A 256 -1.12 1.53 -18.09
N ASP A 257 -0.21 0.63 -17.72
CA ASP A 257 0.23 -0.46 -18.58
C ASP A 257 -0.76 -1.65 -18.51
N ASP A 258 -1.17 -2.13 -19.66
CA ASP A 258 -2.10 -3.26 -19.78
C ASP A 258 -1.48 -4.61 -19.38
N LYS A 259 -0.13 -4.69 -19.37
CA LYS A 259 0.60 -5.89 -18.94
C LYS A 259 0.50 -6.14 -17.42
N ARG A 260 0.17 -5.11 -16.64
CA ARG A 260 0.03 -5.23 -15.17
C ARG A 260 -0.93 -6.35 -14.74
N ILE A 261 -2.01 -6.55 -15.48
CA ILE A 261 -3.00 -7.60 -15.18
C ILE A 261 -2.41 -8.99 -15.40
N ALA A 262 -1.62 -9.16 -16.47
CA ALA A 262 -0.93 -10.42 -16.71
C ALA A 262 0.16 -10.69 -15.66
N LEU A 263 0.87 -9.65 -15.19
CA LEU A 263 1.83 -9.77 -14.09
C LEU A 263 1.13 -10.16 -12.77
N TYR A 264 0.00 -9.53 -12.46
CA TYR A 264 -0.82 -9.90 -11.29
C TYR A 264 -1.27 -11.37 -11.34
N PHE A 265 -1.65 -11.84 -12.54
CA PHE A 265 -2.02 -13.24 -12.75
C PHE A 265 -0.82 -14.18 -12.53
N LEU A 266 0.35 -13.86 -13.09
CA LEU A 266 1.58 -14.61 -12.90
C LEU A 266 2.03 -14.66 -11.44
N ASN A 267 1.97 -13.52 -10.76
CA ASN A 267 2.26 -13.42 -9.33
C ASN A 267 1.42 -14.40 -8.51
N ASN A 268 0.12 -14.46 -8.78
CA ASN A 268 -0.78 -15.37 -8.09
C ASN A 268 -0.44 -16.86 -8.35
N ILE A 269 -0.11 -17.22 -9.59
CA ILE A 269 0.30 -18.58 -9.95
C ILE A 269 1.59 -18.98 -9.26
N LEU A 270 2.56 -18.06 -9.18
CA LEU A 270 3.89 -18.33 -8.62
C LEU A 270 3.84 -18.53 -7.12
N GLY A 271 3.39 -17.56 -6.39
CA GLY A 271 3.47 -17.51 -4.93
C GLY A 271 2.31 -16.76 -4.27
N GLY A 272 1.12 -16.71 -4.91
CA GLY A 272 -0.08 -16.15 -4.32
C GLY A 272 -0.54 -16.92 -3.06
N PRO A 273 -1.63 -16.49 -2.42
CA PRO A 273 -2.03 -16.95 -1.07
C PRO A 273 -2.45 -18.42 -1.01
N GLY A 274 -2.59 -19.08 -2.14
CA GLY A 274 -2.96 -20.50 -2.19
C GLY A 274 -1.79 -21.44 -1.90
N MET A 275 -1.98 -22.40 -1.02
CA MET A 275 -0.98 -23.45 -0.73
C MET A 275 -0.58 -24.28 -1.97
N ASN A 276 -1.39 -24.23 -3.02
CA ASN A 276 -1.15 -24.86 -4.33
C ASN A 276 -0.39 -23.98 -5.31
N SER A 277 0.12 -22.82 -4.89
CA SER A 277 1.00 -22.00 -5.73
C SER A 277 2.29 -22.75 -6.08
N ARG A 278 2.88 -22.48 -7.26
CA ARG A 278 4.01 -23.26 -7.78
C ARG A 278 5.21 -23.29 -6.86
N LEU A 279 5.56 -22.14 -6.29
CA LEU A 279 6.71 -22.04 -5.38
C LEU A 279 6.44 -22.75 -4.05
N ASN A 280 5.24 -22.62 -3.50
CA ASN A 280 4.88 -23.32 -2.27
C ASN A 280 4.95 -24.84 -2.46
N ILE A 281 4.40 -25.38 -3.56
CA ILE A 281 4.51 -26.80 -3.89
C ILE A 281 5.98 -27.21 -4.08
N ALA A 282 6.76 -26.42 -4.83
CA ALA A 282 8.12 -26.79 -5.19
C ALA A 282 9.12 -26.75 -4.05
N LEU A 283 9.02 -25.73 -3.18
CA LEU A 283 9.97 -25.50 -2.10
C LEU A 283 9.50 -26.10 -0.77
N ARG A 284 8.23 -25.88 -0.41
CA ARG A 284 7.68 -26.28 0.88
C ARG A 284 7.10 -27.69 0.86
N GLU A 285 6.02 -27.92 0.08
CA GLU A 285 5.25 -29.15 0.15
C GLU A 285 6.05 -30.39 -0.29
N HIS A 286 6.79 -30.29 -1.38
CA HIS A 286 7.54 -31.43 -1.90
C HIS A 286 8.90 -31.62 -1.22
N ARG A 287 9.49 -30.59 -0.60
CA ARG A 287 10.89 -30.65 -0.16
C ARG A 287 11.14 -30.18 1.25
N GLY A 288 10.22 -29.44 1.85
CA GLY A 288 10.37 -28.90 3.20
C GLY A 288 11.58 -27.97 3.38
N LEU A 289 12.00 -27.26 2.31
CA LEU A 289 13.18 -26.39 2.32
C LEU A 289 12.91 -25.01 2.92
N VAL A 290 11.65 -24.58 2.90
CA VAL A 290 11.23 -23.26 3.38
C VAL A 290 10.01 -23.39 4.26
N TYR A 291 9.89 -22.52 5.26
CA TYR A 291 8.67 -22.37 6.03
C TYR A 291 7.68 -21.43 5.33
N THR A 292 8.19 -20.33 4.82
CA THR A 292 7.42 -19.31 4.09
C THR A 292 8.04 -19.09 2.71
N VAL A 293 7.18 -19.02 1.71
CA VAL A 293 7.52 -18.55 0.38
C VAL A 293 6.32 -17.82 -0.20
N GLU A 294 6.55 -16.65 -0.74
CA GLU A 294 5.51 -15.84 -1.38
C GLU A 294 6.03 -15.11 -2.61
N SER A 295 5.12 -14.73 -3.48
CA SER A 295 5.36 -13.78 -4.56
C SER A 295 4.44 -12.59 -4.34
N SER A 296 5.01 -11.42 -4.21
CA SER A 296 4.32 -10.16 -3.92
C SER A 296 4.34 -9.21 -5.13
N LEU A 297 3.35 -8.35 -5.20
CA LEU A 297 3.25 -7.30 -6.21
C LEU A 297 2.73 -6.03 -5.54
N THR A 298 3.62 -5.09 -5.24
CA THR A 298 3.28 -3.77 -4.71
C THR A 298 3.09 -2.79 -5.87
N ASN A 299 1.88 -2.22 -5.98
CA ASN A 299 1.54 -1.32 -7.08
C ASN A 299 1.67 0.14 -6.66
N TYR A 300 2.37 0.92 -7.47
CA TYR A 300 2.46 2.37 -7.42
C TYR A 300 1.74 3.00 -8.61
N THR A 301 1.61 4.31 -8.61
CA THR A 301 0.88 5.03 -9.67
C THR A 301 1.55 4.91 -11.05
N ASP A 302 2.87 4.86 -11.11
CA ASP A 302 3.68 4.86 -12.33
C ASP A 302 4.60 3.64 -12.49
N THR A 303 4.69 2.78 -11.47
CA THR A 303 5.50 1.55 -11.48
C THR A 303 4.89 0.48 -10.57
N SER A 304 5.58 -0.62 -10.35
CA SER A 304 5.30 -1.62 -9.31
C SER A 304 6.58 -2.33 -8.90
N THR A 305 6.60 -2.92 -7.70
CA THR A 305 7.64 -3.86 -7.27
C THR A 305 7.07 -5.27 -7.35
N TRP A 306 7.62 -6.12 -8.21
CA TRP A 306 7.36 -7.55 -8.17
C TRP A 306 8.53 -8.27 -7.52
N ALA A 307 8.25 -9.13 -6.54
CA ALA A 307 9.28 -9.89 -5.85
C ALA A 307 8.80 -11.26 -5.38
N ILE A 308 9.75 -12.20 -5.26
CA ILE A 308 9.62 -13.48 -4.58
C ILE A 308 10.44 -13.39 -3.30
N TYR A 309 9.84 -13.72 -2.16
CA TYR A 309 10.50 -13.85 -0.89
C TYR A 309 10.46 -15.29 -0.39
N PHE A 310 11.55 -15.77 0.22
CA PHE A 310 11.57 -17.00 1.03
C PHE A 310 12.62 -16.93 2.13
N GLY A 311 12.33 -17.64 3.25
CA GLY A 311 13.30 -17.92 4.31
C GLY A 311 13.66 -19.41 4.32
N CYS A 312 14.96 -19.73 4.41
CA CYS A 312 15.45 -21.10 4.43
C CYS A 312 16.72 -21.24 5.29
N ASP A 313 17.13 -22.48 5.58
CA ASP A 313 18.44 -22.73 6.16
C ASP A 313 19.55 -22.34 5.15
N GLU A 314 20.64 -21.79 5.65
CA GLU A 314 21.70 -21.25 4.79
C GLU A 314 22.30 -22.30 3.84
N GLU A 315 22.43 -23.55 4.30
CA GLU A 315 22.90 -24.69 3.50
C GLU A 315 21.97 -25.07 2.34
N ASP A 316 20.67 -24.74 2.43
CA ASP A 316 19.67 -25.02 1.41
C ASP A 316 19.43 -23.84 0.45
N MET A 317 20.00 -22.65 0.71
CA MET A 317 19.76 -21.42 -0.03
C MET A 317 20.01 -21.57 -1.53
N GLU A 318 21.19 -22.06 -1.93
CA GLU A 318 21.55 -22.29 -3.33
C GLU A 318 20.60 -23.29 -4.04
N ARG A 319 20.10 -24.26 -3.29
CA ARG A 319 19.12 -25.21 -3.80
C ARG A 319 17.75 -24.56 -4.04
N CYS A 320 17.32 -23.70 -3.11
CA CYS A 320 16.11 -22.92 -3.24
C CYS A 320 16.18 -21.98 -4.45
N LEU A 321 17.27 -21.22 -4.62
CA LEU A 321 17.50 -20.35 -5.76
C LEU A 321 17.37 -21.10 -7.11
N ARG A 322 18.01 -22.27 -7.23
CA ARG A 322 17.88 -23.12 -8.45
C ARG A 322 16.44 -23.61 -8.69
N ILE A 323 15.67 -23.87 -7.63
CA ILE A 323 14.27 -24.29 -7.77
C ILE A 323 13.40 -23.12 -8.21
N VAL A 324 13.57 -21.94 -7.60
CA VAL A 324 12.89 -20.71 -8.03
C VAL A 324 13.17 -20.43 -9.50
N ARG A 325 14.45 -20.38 -9.91
CA ARG A 325 14.84 -20.15 -11.32
C ARG A 325 14.14 -21.12 -12.27
N ARG A 326 14.12 -22.41 -11.94
CA ARG A 326 13.46 -23.42 -12.76
C ARG A 326 11.94 -23.20 -12.89
N GLU A 327 11.25 -22.74 -11.84
CA GLU A 327 9.81 -22.45 -11.94
C GLU A 327 9.55 -21.18 -12.79
N LEU A 328 10.44 -20.18 -12.73
CA LEU A 328 10.40 -19.01 -13.60
C LEU A 328 10.66 -19.41 -15.08
N ASP A 329 11.69 -20.22 -15.33
CA ASP A 329 12.03 -20.72 -16.66
C ASP A 329 10.88 -21.50 -17.31
N LYS A 330 10.15 -22.30 -16.55
CA LYS A 330 8.97 -23.00 -17.07
C LYS A 330 7.89 -22.03 -17.56
N LEU A 331 7.63 -20.94 -16.83
CA LEU A 331 6.64 -19.94 -17.25
C LEU A 331 7.10 -19.14 -18.47
N MET A 332 8.40 -18.91 -18.61
CA MET A 332 8.99 -18.24 -19.77
C MET A 332 8.96 -19.12 -21.04
N ASN A 333 9.24 -20.40 -20.89
CA ASN A 333 9.47 -21.31 -22.03
C ASN A 333 8.22 -22.12 -22.42
N GLU A 334 7.34 -22.40 -21.48
CA GLU A 334 6.17 -23.24 -21.68
C GLU A 334 4.88 -22.44 -21.42
N PRO A 335 4.07 -22.13 -22.45
CA PRO A 335 2.78 -21.49 -22.22
C PRO A 335 1.88 -22.42 -21.39
N LEU A 336 1.07 -21.81 -20.53
CA LEU A 336 0.06 -22.59 -19.80
C LEU A 336 -0.87 -23.31 -20.80
N THR A 337 -1.14 -24.59 -20.55
CA THR A 337 -2.23 -25.26 -21.27
C THR A 337 -3.56 -24.62 -20.92
N GLU A 338 -4.54 -24.71 -21.82
CA GLU A 338 -5.89 -24.16 -21.58
C GLU A 338 -6.49 -24.64 -20.26
N ARG A 339 -6.28 -25.90 -19.91
CA ARG A 339 -6.74 -26.49 -18.64
C ARG A 339 -6.09 -25.81 -17.42
N GLN A 340 -4.79 -25.55 -17.47
CA GLN A 340 -4.05 -24.89 -16.39
C GLN A 340 -4.48 -23.44 -16.25
N PHE A 341 -4.62 -22.74 -17.38
CA PHE A 341 -5.08 -21.35 -17.40
C PHE A 341 -6.48 -21.20 -16.81
N GLN A 342 -7.45 -22.01 -17.24
CA GLN A 342 -8.82 -21.96 -16.72
C GLN A 342 -8.90 -22.32 -15.24
N ALA A 343 -8.07 -23.26 -14.76
CA ALA A 343 -7.98 -23.59 -13.34
C ALA A 343 -7.47 -22.40 -12.51
N ALA A 344 -6.41 -21.74 -12.96
CA ALA A 344 -5.83 -20.57 -12.29
C ALA A 344 -6.80 -19.37 -12.32
N LEU A 345 -7.44 -19.11 -13.47
CA LEU A 345 -8.46 -18.06 -13.60
C LEU A 345 -9.64 -18.29 -12.63
N LYS A 346 -10.13 -19.52 -12.55
CA LYS A 346 -11.20 -19.89 -11.61
C LYS A 346 -10.78 -19.66 -10.16
N GLN A 347 -9.55 -20.02 -9.81
CA GLN A 347 -9.00 -19.80 -8.47
C GLN A 347 -8.94 -18.31 -8.14
N MET A 348 -8.38 -17.49 -9.04
CA MET A 348 -8.28 -16.03 -8.83
C MET A 348 -9.65 -15.39 -8.66
N LYS A 349 -10.65 -15.74 -9.48
CA LYS A 349 -12.02 -15.26 -9.34
C LYS A 349 -12.60 -15.56 -7.95
N GLY A 350 -12.34 -16.78 -7.45
CA GLY A 350 -12.76 -17.16 -6.10
C GLY A 350 -12.06 -16.35 -5.01
N GLN A 351 -10.74 -16.15 -5.13
CA GLN A 351 -9.95 -15.36 -4.20
C GLN A 351 -10.39 -13.89 -4.16
N ILE A 352 -10.63 -13.29 -5.33
CA ILE A 352 -11.17 -11.92 -5.43
C ILE A 352 -12.55 -11.83 -4.76
N GLY A 353 -13.43 -12.80 -5.01
CA GLY A 353 -14.76 -12.84 -4.38
C GLY A 353 -14.66 -12.89 -2.85
N VAL A 354 -13.80 -13.76 -2.32
CA VAL A 354 -13.57 -13.87 -0.86
C VAL A 354 -12.93 -12.59 -0.29
N ALA A 355 -11.97 -11.99 -1.01
CA ALA A 355 -11.33 -10.76 -0.57
C ALA A 355 -12.31 -9.57 -0.50
N CYS A 356 -13.28 -9.49 -1.42
CA CYS A 356 -14.32 -8.45 -1.40
C CYS A 356 -15.30 -8.55 -0.21
N ASP A 357 -15.36 -9.69 0.48
CA ASP A 357 -16.14 -9.84 1.72
C ASP A 357 -15.42 -9.27 2.95
N ASN A 358 -14.13 -8.98 2.86
CA ASN A 358 -13.43 -8.13 3.82
C ASN A 358 -13.72 -6.66 3.49
N PHE A 359 -14.77 -6.11 4.10
CA PHE A 359 -15.26 -4.77 3.78
C PHE A 359 -14.24 -3.67 4.07
N GLU A 360 -13.41 -3.82 5.08
CA GLU A 360 -12.38 -2.84 5.42
C GLU A 360 -11.36 -2.71 4.29
N ASN A 361 -10.71 -3.79 3.92
CA ASN A 361 -9.74 -3.80 2.82
C ASN A 361 -10.39 -3.35 1.50
N TYR A 362 -11.60 -3.84 1.22
CA TYR A 362 -12.33 -3.46 0.02
C TYR A 362 -12.58 -1.95 -0.09
N VAL A 363 -12.96 -1.30 1.02
CA VAL A 363 -13.22 0.14 1.07
C VAL A 363 -11.93 0.94 0.91
N LEU A 364 -10.85 0.51 1.56
CA LEU A 364 -9.55 1.18 1.47
C LEU A 364 -8.97 1.08 0.05
N ASP A 365 -9.03 -0.09 -0.59
CA ASP A 365 -8.62 -0.29 -1.98
C ASP A 365 -9.43 0.60 -2.95
N MET A 366 -10.73 0.73 -2.69
CA MET A 366 -11.60 1.57 -3.49
C MET A 366 -11.29 3.06 -3.33
N ALA A 367 -11.04 3.49 -2.09
CA ALA A 367 -10.64 4.86 -1.79
C ALA A 367 -9.31 5.20 -2.46
N LYS A 368 -8.32 4.29 -2.40
CA LYS A 368 -7.03 4.39 -3.09
C LYS A 368 -7.21 4.51 -4.61
N ALA A 369 -7.99 3.62 -5.22
CA ALA A 369 -8.24 3.66 -6.66
C ALA A 369 -8.90 4.98 -7.09
N TYR A 370 -9.86 5.48 -6.30
CA TYR A 370 -10.52 6.76 -6.59
C TYR A 370 -9.60 7.97 -6.31
N LEU A 371 -8.72 7.87 -5.32
CA LEU A 371 -7.72 8.89 -5.01
C LEU A 371 -6.80 9.13 -6.20
N HIS A 372 -6.16 8.08 -6.69
CA HIS A 372 -5.11 8.17 -7.71
C HIS A 372 -5.63 8.20 -9.15
N TYR A 373 -6.76 7.51 -9.43
CA TYR A 373 -7.22 7.33 -10.81
C TYR A 373 -8.57 7.99 -11.13
N ASN A 374 -9.26 8.58 -10.15
CA ASN A 374 -10.64 9.07 -10.30
C ASN A 374 -11.60 8.02 -10.89
N LYS A 375 -11.24 6.76 -10.74
CA LYS A 375 -11.98 5.61 -11.27
C LYS A 375 -12.26 4.64 -10.14
N PHE A 376 -13.40 4.02 -10.24
CA PHE A 376 -13.78 2.93 -9.40
C PHE A 376 -14.00 1.71 -10.30
N GLU A 377 -13.22 0.66 -10.04
CA GLU A 377 -13.38 -0.64 -10.68
C GLU A 377 -13.85 -1.62 -9.61
N GLY A 378 -15.07 -2.16 -9.77
CA GLY A 378 -15.60 -3.18 -8.87
C GLY A 378 -15.07 -4.57 -9.20
N MET A 379 -15.43 -5.54 -8.36
CA MET A 379 -15.08 -6.96 -8.56
C MET A 379 -15.37 -7.46 -9.99
N LYS A 380 -16.50 -7.05 -10.58
CA LYS A 380 -16.87 -7.46 -11.96
C LYS A 380 -15.88 -6.93 -12.98
N ASP A 381 -15.49 -5.65 -12.88
CA ASP A 381 -14.56 -5.01 -13.80
C ASP A 381 -13.18 -5.72 -13.73
N THR A 382 -12.71 -6.01 -12.51
CA THR A 382 -11.45 -6.75 -12.28
C THR A 382 -11.50 -8.14 -12.89
N ILE A 383 -12.60 -8.88 -12.70
CA ILE A 383 -12.80 -10.21 -13.29
C ILE A 383 -12.83 -10.14 -14.82
N GLU A 384 -13.51 -9.16 -15.41
CA GLU A 384 -13.53 -8.96 -16.86
C GLU A 384 -12.14 -8.66 -17.44
N HIS A 385 -11.30 -7.93 -16.71
CA HIS A 385 -9.90 -7.70 -17.11
C HIS A 385 -9.09 -9.00 -17.09
N LEU A 386 -9.25 -9.83 -16.06
CA LEU A 386 -8.58 -11.13 -15.97
C LEU A 386 -9.02 -12.11 -17.09
N GLU A 387 -10.31 -12.08 -17.46
CA GLU A 387 -10.84 -12.93 -18.55
C GLU A 387 -10.28 -12.58 -19.93
N LYS A 388 -9.81 -11.34 -20.12
CA LYS A 388 -9.18 -10.90 -21.37
C LYS A 388 -7.72 -11.36 -21.52
N VAL A 389 -7.10 -11.80 -20.42
CA VAL A 389 -5.73 -12.32 -20.44
C VAL A 389 -5.71 -13.67 -21.19
N THR A 390 -4.63 -13.95 -21.88
CA THR A 390 -4.41 -15.21 -22.61
C THR A 390 -3.16 -15.92 -22.12
N PRO A 391 -3.04 -17.25 -22.29
CA PRO A 391 -1.81 -17.97 -22.00
C PRO A 391 -0.57 -17.39 -22.70
N GLN A 392 -0.72 -16.90 -23.92
CA GLN A 392 0.35 -16.28 -24.71
C GLN A 392 0.78 -14.96 -24.08
N ARG A 393 -0.19 -14.12 -23.65
CA ARG A 393 0.11 -12.86 -22.96
C ARG A 393 0.84 -13.10 -21.64
N LEU A 394 0.44 -14.13 -20.88
CA LEU A 394 1.17 -14.51 -19.66
C LEU A 394 2.61 -14.89 -19.97
N GLN A 395 2.85 -15.67 -21.02
CA GLN A 395 4.21 -16.07 -21.41
C GLN A 395 5.06 -14.88 -21.88
N GLU A 396 4.49 -13.93 -22.64
CA GLU A 396 5.17 -12.70 -23.05
C GLU A 396 5.65 -11.91 -21.82
N VAL A 397 4.73 -11.67 -20.87
CA VAL A 397 5.04 -10.95 -19.63
C VAL A 397 6.03 -11.73 -18.76
N ALA A 398 5.92 -13.06 -18.69
CA ALA A 398 6.88 -13.89 -17.98
C ALA A 398 8.30 -13.75 -18.57
N ARG A 399 8.45 -13.75 -19.89
CA ARG A 399 9.76 -13.56 -20.55
C ARG A 399 10.36 -12.20 -20.28
N GLU A 400 9.54 -11.15 -20.18
CA GLU A 400 9.99 -9.80 -19.90
C GLU A 400 10.37 -9.62 -18.40
N MET A 401 9.54 -10.16 -17.51
CA MET A 401 9.67 -9.92 -16.07
C MET A 401 10.62 -10.89 -15.36
N PHE A 402 10.79 -12.11 -15.89
CA PHE A 402 11.56 -13.16 -15.23
C PHE A 402 12.92 -13.43 -15.89
N ASP A 403 13.30 -12.58 -16.85
CA ASP A 403 14.63 -12.64 -17.47
C ASP A 403 15.70 -12.40 -16.38
N GLU A 404 16.66 -13.36 -16.29
CA GLU A 404 17.67 -13.39 -15.23
C GLU A 404 18.58 -12.17 -15.24
N GLU A 405 18.90 -11.64 -16.42
CA GLU A 405 19.75 -10.45 -16.57
C GLU A 405 19.10 -9.18 -16.00
N GLY A 406 17.77 -9.17 -15.85
CA GLY A 406 17.01 -8.06 -15.31
C GLY A 406 16.63 -8.20 -13.84
N LEU A 407 16.96 -9.32 -13.16
CA LEU A 407 16.56 -9.56 -11.78
C LEU A 407 17.59 -9.07 -10.78
N THR A 408 17.08 -8.50 -9.69
CA THR A 408 17.82 -8.19 -8.47
C THR A 408 17.58 -9.31 -7.48
N THR A 409 18.63 -9.79 -6.83
CA THR A 409 18.56 -10.75 -5.73
C THR A 409 19.21 -10.11 -4.49
N LEU A 410 18.46 -9.98 -3.41
CA LEU A 410 18.96 -9.55 -2.11
C LEU A 410 18.96 -10.72 -1.13
N ILE A 411 20.06 -10.91 -0.42
CA ILE A 411 20.26 -12.01 0.53
C ILE A 411 20.68 -11.43 1.87
N PHE A 412 19.95 -11.76 2.92
CA PHE A 412 20.40 -11.59 4.31
C PHE A 412 20.87 -12.95 4.82
N ASN A 413 22.07 -13.03 5.36
CA ASN A 413 22.66 -14.25 5.91
C ASN A 413 23.34 -14.01 7.26
N SER A 414 23.91 -15.09 7.83
CA SER A 414 24.67 -15.07 9.09
C SER A 414 26.02 -14.38 8.99
#